data_b19e35f2514d01de0b23b7f552a7c84b
#
_entry.id   b19e35f2514d01de0b23b7f552a7c84b
#
_cell.length_a   1.000
_cell.length_b   1.000
_cell.length_c   1.000
_cell.angle_alpha   90.00
_cell.angle_beta   90.00
_cell.angle_gamma   90.00
#
_symmetry.space_group_name_H-M   'P 1'
#
loop_
_entity.id
_entity.type
_entity.pdbx_description
1 polymer ?
#
loop_
_entity_poly.entity_id
_entity_poly.type
_entity_poly.pdbx_seq_one_letter_code
_entity_poly.pdbx_strand_id
1 'polypeptide(L)'
;MESGEQRNFWDRHITAWSASAYERAEKLPLVERIAQPFRKHLQERQDIAVAVLLKWSPLAVLELGCGTGEFASAALKASSTIRRYMAVDISDAAIVQARERVQQSAGNNVNAAVQVSSVEDLDPSVFLDFDVIVGLGLLPYLTDAGFEKLSAICRSKSFLLDDHPKEATLFNGLHFVYRKAKGYPFYRMFSEAQLKEIMARFGFAKFEITRKGPLRFVQSV
;
A
#
# COMPACT_ATOMS: atom_id res chain seq x y z
N MET A 1 19.30 4.14 -3.08
CA MET A 1 18.69 5.42 -2.65
C MET A 1 18.41 5.27 -1.18
N GLU A 2 18.84 6.20 -0.39
CA GLU A 2 18.66 6.12 1.06
C GLU A 2 17.18 6.34 1.43
N SER A 3 16.72 5.69 2.46
CA SER A 3 15.35 5.83 3.00
C SER A 3 14.97 7.29 3.29
N GLY A 4 15.96 8.13 3.60
CA GLY A 4 15.80 9.57 3.81
C GLY A 4 15.30 10.36 2.59
N GLU A 5 15.72 10.02 1.38
CA GLU A 5 15.27 10.70 0.16
C GLU A 5 13.80 10.36 -0.14
N GLN A 6 13.41 9.10 0.06
CA GLN A 6 12.01 8.67 -0.09
C GLN A 6 11.11 9.37 0.94
N ARG A 7 11.52 9.44 2.21
CA ARG A 7 10.80 10.16 3.26
C ARG A 7 10.57 11.61 2.88
N ASN A 8 11.63 12.35 2.54
CA ASN A 8 11.54 13.76 2.15
C ASN A 8 10.65 14.01 0.94
N PHE A 9 10.61 13.07 -0.01
CA PHE A 9 9.71 13.16 -1.14
C PHE A 9 8.26 13.00 -0.70
N TRP A 10 7.95 11.93 0.05
CA TRP A 10 6.59 11.64 0.47
C TRP A 10 6.05 12.69 1.43
N ASP A 11 6.83 13.20 2.37
CA ASP A 11 6.41 14.28 3.27
C ASP A 11 5.91 15.52 2.53
N ARG A 12 6.52 15.84 1.39
CA ARG A 12 6.12 16.99 0.59
C ARG A 12 4.92 16.73 -0.33
N HIS A 13 4.69 15.49 -0.72
CA HIS A 13 3.75 15.18 -1.80
C HIS A 13 2.51 14.40 -1.36
N ILE A 14 2.59 13.64 -0.26
CA ILE A 14 1.55 12.69 0.11
C ILE A 14 0.21 13.35 0.44
N THR A 15 0.23 14.46 1.17
CA THR A 15 -0.99 15.15 1.59
C THR A 15 -1.74 15.74 0.41
N ALA A 16 -1.02 16.40 -0.50
CA ALA A 16 -1.61 16.96 -1.73
C ALA A 16 -2.09 15.85 -2.67
N TRP A 17 -1.32 14.76 -2.78
CA TRP A 17 -1.69 13.60 -3.58
C TRP A 17 -2.94 12.92 -3.02
N SER A 18 -3.01 12.67 -1.73
CA SER A 18 -4.17 12.04 -1.09
C SER A 18 -5.42 12.89 -1.23
N ALA A 19 -5.37 14.18 -0.93
CA ALA A 19 -6.49 15.09 -1.12
C ALA A 19 -7.00 15.01 -2.57
N SER A 20 -6.11 15.11 -3.56
CA SER A 20 -6.46 15.03 -4.97
C SER A 20 -6.94 13.64 -5.40
N ALA A 21 -6.48 12.57 -4.79
CA ALA A 21 -6.81 11.19 -5.16
C ALA A 21 -8.22 10.77 -4.72
N TYR A 22 -8.73 11.32 -3.62
CA TYR A 22 -10.00 10.92 -3.01
C TYR A 22 -11.09 12.01 -3.02
N GLU A 23 -10.81 13.23 -3.55
CA GLU A 23 -11.82 14.29 -3.72
C GLU A 23 -12.77 14.05 -4.90
N ARG A 24 -14.02 14.53 -4.77
CA ARG A 24 -15.01 14.43 -5.86
C ARG A 24 -14.64 15.34 -7.04
N ALA A 25 -14.88 14.82 -8.25
CA ALA A 25 -14.52 15.37 -9.55
C ALA A 25 -14.96 16.82 -9.81
N GLU A 26 -16.05 17.25 -9.19
CA GLU A 26 -16.72 18.53 -9.53
C GLU A 26 -15.93 19.77 -9.09
N LYS A 27 -14.96 19.61 -8.19
CA LYS A 27 -14.16 20.70 -7.60
C LYS A 27 -12.71 20.78 -8.12
N LEU A 28 -12.35 19.95 -9.11
CA LEU A 28 -10.95 19.78 -9.50
C LEU A 28 -10.54 20.63 -10.71
N PRO A 29 -9.29 21.17 -10.74
CA PRO A 29 -8.70 21.80 -11.92
C PRO A 29 -8.68 20.87 -13.14
N LEU A 30 -8.64 21.44 -14.36
CA LEU A 30 -8.71 20.68 -15.62
C LEU A 30 -7.69 19.54 -15.71
N VAL A 31 -6.45 19.78 -15.24
CA VAL A 31 -5.37 18.76 -15.20
C VAL A 31 -5.73 17.58 -14.32
N GLU A 32 -6.46 17.82 -13.25
CA GLU A 32 -6.90 16.82 -12.30
C GLU A 32 -8.12 16.04 -12.79
N ARG A 33 -8.95 16.63 -13.63
CA ARG A 33 -10.05 15.92 -14.33
C ARG A 33 -9.52 14.90 -15.33
N ILE A 34 -8.37 15.16 -15.96
CA ILE A 34 -7.67 14.21 -16.84
C ILE A 34 -7.09 13.03 -16.04
N ALA A 35 -6.76 13.24 -14.76
CA ALA A 35 -6.27 12.19 -13.87
C ALA A 35 -7.38 11.31 -13.26
N GLN A 36 -8.66 11.58 -13.50
CA GLN A 36 -9.80 10.86 -12.94
C GLN A 36 -9.81 9.34 -13.22
N PRO A 37 -9.49 8.85 -14.43
CA PRO A 37 -9.42 7.42 -14.69
C PRO A 37 -8.43 6.71 -13.74
N PHE A 38 -7.35 7.39 -13.34
CA PHE A 38 -6.37 6.85 -12.39
C PHE A 38 -6.94 6.73 -10.97
N ARG A 39 -7.82 7.66 -10.57
CA ARG A 39 -8.44 7.68 -9.24
C ARG A 39 -9.48 6.60 -9.06
N LYS A 40 -10.25 6.31 -10.09
CA LYS A 40 -11.20 5.19 -10.09
C LYS A 40 -10.50 3.87 -9.75
N HIS A 41 -9.29 3.67 -10.28
CA HIS A 41 -8.51 2.47 -9.99
C HIS A 41 -7.98 2.42 -8.55
N LEU A 42 -7.73 3.56 -7.91
CA LEU A 42 -7.33 3.59 -6.50
C LEU A 42 -8.48 3.15 -5.58
N GLN A 43 -9.69 3.64 -5.83
CA GLN A 43 -10.87 3.22 -5.08
C GLN A 43 -11.17 1.73 -5.32
N GLU A 44 -11.18 1.31 -6.58
CA GLU A 44 -11.39 -0.10 -6.94
C GLU A 44 -10.34 -1.03 -6.30
N ARG A 45 -9.07 -0.60 -6.25
CA ARG A 45 -8.00 -1.30 -5.55
C ARG A 45 -8.31 -1.49 -4.08
N GLN A 46 -8.73 -0.41 -3.42
CA GLN A 46 -9.09 -0.43 -2.00
C GLN A 46 -10.28 -1.35 -1.75
N ASP A 47 -11.33 -1.27 -2.55
CA ASP A 47 -12.53 -2.08 -2.41
C ASP A 47 -12.22 -3.58 -2.57
N ILE A 48 -11.36 -3.94 -3.53
CA ILE A 48 -10.89 -5.32 -3.72
C ILE A 48 -10.10 -5.78 -2.49
N ALA A 49 -9.16 -4.96 -2.01
CA ALA A 49 -8.33 -5.31 -0.87
C ALA A 49 -9.17 -5.50 0.41
N VAL A 50 -10.15 -4.64 0.64
CA VAL A 50 -11.10 -4.80 1.75
C VAL A 50 -11.90 -6.09 1.60
N ALA A 51 -12.40 -6.41 0.40
CA ALA A 51 -13.15 -7.63 0.16
C ALA A 51 -12.32 -8.90 0.41
N VAL A 52 -11.03 -8.89 0.05
CA VAL A 52 -10.10 -9.99 0.35
C VAL A 52 -9.88 -10.11 1.86
N LEU A 53 -9.61 -8.99 2.53
CA LEU A 53 -9.41 -8.95 3.97
C LEU A 53 -10.63 -9.50 4.74
N LEU A 54 -11.84 -9.13 4.33
CA LEU A 54 -13.07 -9.61 4.96
C LEU A 54 -13.26 -11.14 4.82
N LYS A 55 -12.84 -11.72 3.68
CA LYS A 55 -12.86 -13.19 3.51
C LYS A 55 -11.93 -13.91 4.47
N TRP A 56 -10.78 -13.33 4.76
CA TRP A 56 -9.82 -13.90 5.70
C TRP A 56 -10.23 -13.71 7.16
N SER A 57 -11.12 -12.74 7.43
CA SER A 57 -11.64 -12.45 8.78
C SER A 57 -10.54 -12.35 9.86
N PRO A 58 -9.46 -11.56 9.65
CA PRO A 58 -8.33 -11.52 10.56
C PRO A 58 -8.70 -10.88 11.90
N LEU A 59 -7.95 -11.25 12.93
CA LEU A 59 -7.99 -10.58 14.24
C LEU A 59 -6.96 -9.45 14.33
N ALA A 60 -5.82 -9.61 13.68
CA ALA A 60 -4.72 -8.65 13.72
C ALA A 60 -4.17 -8.35 12.32
N VAL A 61 -4.16 -7.07 11.95
CA VAL A 61 -3.73 -6.58 10.63
C VAL A 61 -2.58 -5.62 10.77
N LEU A 62 -1.51 -5.86 10.01
CA LEU A 62 -0.40 -4.92 9.80
C LEU A 62 -0.49 -4.35 8.37
N GLU A 63 -0.62 -3.05 8.24
CA GLU A 63 -0.57 -2.33 6.97
C GLU A 63 0.77 -1.61 6.82
N LEU A 64 1.48 -1.89 5.73
CA LEU A 64 2.77 -1.31 5.37
C LEU A 64 2.59 -0.35 4.19
N GLY A 65 3.06 0.91 4.34
CA GLY A 65 2.83 1.97 3.37
C GLY A 65 1.39 2.48 3.40
N CYS A 66 0.88 2.78 4.60
CA CYS A 66 -0.53 3.13 4.80
C CYS A 66 -0.93 4.50 4.23
N GLY A 67 0.04 5.31 3.82
CA GLY A 67 -0.22 6.68 3.40
C GLY A 67 -1.01 7.46 4.44
N THR A 68 -2.05 8.14 4.03
CA THR A 68 -2.91 8.93 4.91
C THR A 68 -4.05 8.12 5.55
N GLY A 69 -4.01 6.76 5.48
CA GLY A 69 -4.87 5.85 6.26
C GLY A 69 -6.24 5.54 5.64
N GLU A 70 -6.42 5.72 4.33
CA GLU A 70 -7.69 5.46 3.65
C GLU A 70 -8.09 3.99 3.72
N PHE A 71 -7.15 3.07 3.41
CA PHE A 71 -7.42 1.64 3.50
C PHE A 71 -7.68 1.20 4.94
N ALA A 72 -6.86 1.67 5.90
CA ALA A 72 -7.08 1.41 7.32
C ALA A 72 -8.49 1.77 7.76
N SER A 73 -8.93 2.99 7.40
CA SER A 73 -10.28 3.49 7.71
C SER A 73 -11.36 2.60 7.10
N ALA A 74 -11.22 2.21 5.83
CA ALA A 74 -12.19 1.37 5.15
C ALA A 74 -12.24 -0.04 5.75
N ALA A 75 -11.10 -0.65 6.03
CA ALA A 75 -10.97 -1.98 6.64
C ALA A 75 -11.58 -2.03 8.05
N LEU A 76 -11.28 -1.03 8.88
CA LEU A 76 -11.78 -0.93 10.25
C LEU A 76 -13.29 -0.72 10.31
N LYS A 77 -13.87 0.05 9.38
CA LYS A 77 -15.33 0.26 9.29
C LYS A 77 -16.06 -0.97 8.75
N ALA A 78 -15.43 -1.72 7.86
CA ALA A 78 -16.08 -2.87 7.21
C ALA A 78 -15.97 -4.17 8.01
N SER A 79 -14.93 -4.32 8.84
CA SER A 79 -14.65 -5.56 9.56
C SER A 79 -15.16 -5.52 11.00
N SER A 80 -15.88 -6.58 11.38
CA SER A 80 -16.28 -6.82 12.78
C SER A 80 -15.30 -7.73 13.54
N THR A 81 -14.32 -8.31 12.87
CA THR A 81 -13.38 -9.30 13.46
C THR A 81 -12.09 -8.68 13.94
N ILE A 82 -11.60 -7.60 13.31
CA ILE A 82 -10.34 -6.96 13.66
C ILE A 82 -10.37 -6.47 15.12
N ARG A 83 -9.35 -6.86 15.89
CA ARG A 83 -9.11 -6.45 17.28
C ARG A 83 -7.81 -5.70 17.45
N ARG A 84 -6.86 -5.89 16.51
CA ARG A 84 -5.58 -5.19 16.48
C ARG A 84 -5.29 -4.70 15.07
N TYR A 85 -4.95 -3.44 14.94
CA TYR A 85 -4.56 -2.84 13.66
C TYR A 85 -3.30 -2.00 13.85
N MET A 86 -2.29 -2.21 13.04
CA MET A 86 -1.11 -1.36 13.00
C MET A 86 -0.88 -0.88 11.60
N ALA A 87 -0.76 0.43 11.44
CA ALA A 87 -0.47 1.08 10.17
C ALA A 87 0.91 1.73 10.23
N VAL A 88 1.73 1.50 9.20
CA VAL A 88 3.10 2.02 9.12
C VAL A 88 3.31 2.73 7.79
N ASP A 89 3.92 3.91 7.85
CA ASP A 89 4.38 4.64 6.66
C ASP A 89 5.70 5.34 6.94
N ILE A 90 6.47 5.61 5.89
CA ILE A 90 7.75 6.31 5.99
C ILE A 90 7.57 7.81 6.19
N SER A 91 6.42 8.39 5.80
CA SER A 91 6.13 9.82 5.82
C SER A 91 5.51 10.26 7.14
N ASP A 92 6.17 11.20 7.81
CA ASP A 92 5.64 11.87 9.01
C ASP A 92 4.33 12.61 8.70
N ALA A 93 4.25 13.30 7.56
CA ALA A 93 3.08 14.03 7.13
C ALA A 93 1.87 13.12 6.86
N ALA A 94 2.10 11.93 6.29
CA ALA A 94 1.07 10.92 6.09
C ALA A 94 0.52 10.40 7.42
N ILE A 95 1.41 10.08 8.35
CA ILE A 95 1.07 9.48 9.64
C ILE A 95 0.21 10.40 10.51
N VAL A 96 0.39 11.71 10.42
CA VAL A 96 -0.49 12.67 11.14
C VAL A 96 -1.96 12.47 10.72
N GLN A 97 -2.23 12.42 9.41
CA GLN A 97 -3.59 12.22 8.89
C GLN A 97 -4.09 10.78 9.12
N ALA A 98 -3.21 9.79 8.92
CA ALA A 98 -3.56 8.39 9.16
C ALA A 98 -4.01 8.15 10.60
N ARG A 99 -3.35 8.79 11.58
CA ARG A 99 -3.69 8.67 13.00
C ARG A 99 -5.11 9.16 13.28
N GLU A 100 -5.48 10.32 12.77
CA GLU A 100 -6.83 10.86 12.92
C GLU A 100 -7.88 9.94 12.29
N ARG A 101 -7.66 9.48 11.06
CA ARG A 101 -8.59 8.59 10.37
C ARG A 101 -8.75 7.24 11.05
N VAL A 102 -7.65 6.64 11.49
CA VAL A 102 -7.65 5.37 12.20
C VAL A 102 -8.40 5.50 13.52
N GLN A 103 -8.14 6.54 14.30
CA GLN A 103 -8.85 6.79 15.55
C GLN A 103 -10.36 6.99 15.35
N GLN A 104 -10.76 7.72 14.31
CA GLN A 104 -12.19 7.94 13.99
C GLN A 104 -12.89 6.67 13.48
N SER A 105 -12.14 5.71 12.96
CA SER A 105 -12.68 4.50 12.32
C SER A 105 -12.58 3.26 13.20
N ALA A 106 -11.69 3.28 14.18
CA ALA A 106 -11.52 2.18 15.12
C ALA A 106 -12.67 2.17 16.12
N GLY A 107 -13.34 1.02 16.24
CA GLY A 107 -14.31 0.80 17.30
C GLY A 107 -13.63 0.65 18.66
N ASN A 108 -14.40 0.79 19.74
CA ASN A 108 -13.91 0.75 21.13
C ASN A 108 -13.13 -0.56 21.46
N ASN A 109 -13.35 -1.63 20.71
CA ASN A 109 -12.75 -2.94 20.93
C ASN A 109 -11.52 -3.19 20.03
N VAL A 110 -11.04 -2.18 19.31
CA VAL A 110 -9.90 -2.30 18.41
C VAL A 110 -8.70 -1.55 18.99
N ASN A 111 -7.61 -2.27 19.23
CA ASN A 111 -6.32 -1.66 19.53
C ASN A 111 -5.66 -1.24 18.22
N ALA A 112 -5.80 0.04 17.87
CA ALA A 112 -5.28 0.60 16.65
C ALA A 112 -4.09 1.53 16.91
N ALA A 113 -2.98 1.32 16.20
CA ALA A 113 -1.76 2.11 16.30
C ALA A 113 -1.28 2.55 14.90
N VAL A 114 -0.61 3.69 14.86
CA VAL A 114 -0.03 4.25 13.64
C VAL A 114 1.39 4.73 13.93
N GLN A 115 2.36 4.28 13.12
CA GLN A 115 3.77 4.49 13.37
C GLN A 115 4.50 5.00 12.12
N VAL A 116 5.42 5.96 12.32
CA VAL A 116 6.39 6.36 11.28
C VAL A 116 7.53 5.35 11.28
N SER A 117 7.72 4.64 10.17
CA SER A 117 8.89 3.78 9.94
C SER A 117 9.04 3.43 8.47
N SER A 118 10.27 3.23 8.01
CA SER A 118 10.52 2.50 6.77
C SER A 118 10.30 1.00 6.98
N VAL A 119 9.88 0.28 5.94
CA VAL A 119 9.81 -1.19 5.98
C VAL A 119 11.19 -1.79 6.28
N GLU A 120 12.25 -1.17 5.81
CA GLU A 120 13.63 -1.62 5.99
C GLU A 120 14.10 -1.55 7.46
N ASP A 121 13.54 -0.61 8.23
CA ASP A 121 13.89 -0.37 9.64
C ASP A 121 13.03 -1.22 10.61
N LEU A 122 12.00 -1.91 10.12
CA LEU A 122 11.14 -2.72 10.96
C LEU A 122 11.85 -3.98 11.47
N ASP A 123 11.62 -4.33 12.72
CA ASP A 123 12.02 -5.61 13.28
C ASP A 123 10.90 -6.64 13.08
N PRO A 124 11.09 -7.68 12.25
CA PRO A 124 10.06 -8.68 12.00
C PRO A 124 9.55 -9.38 13.26
N SER A 125 10.36 -9.46 14.32
CA SER A 125 9.97 -10.13 15.58
C SER A 125 8.83 -9.40 16.32
N VAL A 126 8.69 -8.10 16.10
CA VAL A 126 7.62 -7.28 16.71
C VAL A 126 6.24 -7.58 16.11
N PHE A 127 6.22 -8.19 14.92
CA PHE A 127 4.98 -8.43 14.17
C PHE A 127 4.54 -9.89 14.16
N LEU A 128 5.08 -10.72 15.05
CA LEU A 128 4.75 -12.15 15.10
C LEU A 128 3.26 -12.41 15.32
N ASP A 129 2.59 -11.56 16.10
CA ASP A 129 1.18 -11.71 16.48
C ASP A 129 0.18 -11.12 15.47
N PHE A 130 0.64 -10.71 14.28
CA PHE A 130 -0.25 -10.27 13.21
C PHE A 130 -0.62 -11.43 12.30
N ASP A 131 -1.89 -11.54 11.93
CA ASP A 131 -2.43 -12.61 11.08
C ASP A 131 -2.24 -12.29 9.60
N VAL A 132 -2.46 -11.02 9.25
CA VAL A 132 -2.47 -10.54 7.87
C VAL A 132 -1.58 -9.31 7.72
N ILE A 133 -0.80 -9.33 6.64
CA ILE A 133 0.04 -8.21 6.20
C ILE A 133 -0.56 -7.63 4.92
N VAL A 134 -0.79 -6.32 4.88
CA VAL A 134 -1.28 -5.61 3.71
C VAL A 134 -0.28 -4.55 3.28
N GLY A 135 0.01 -4.45 1.98
CA GLY A 135 0.88 -3.42 1.43
C GLY A 135 0.40 -2.94 0.06
N LEU A 136 -0.44 -1.91 0.04
CA LEU A 136 -1.02 -1.38 -1.19
C LEU A 136 -0.16 -0.25 -1.76
N GLY A 137 0.33 -0.44 -3.00
CA GLY A 137 1.23 0.51 -3.67
C GLY A 137 2.65 0.51 -3.12
N LEU A 138 3.03 -0.48 -2.32
CA LEU A 138 4.32 -0.55 -1.64
C LEU A 138 5.43 -1.14 -2.52
N LEU A 139 5.16 -2.27 -3.21
CA LEU A 139 6.18 -3.04 -3.93
C LEU A 139 7.04 -2.22 -4.91
N PRO A 140 6.51 -1.25 -5.66
CA PRO A 140 7.30 -0.44 -6.58
C PRO A 140 8.41 0.40 -5.92
N TYR A 141 8.31 0.66 -4.64
CA TYR A 141 9.22 1.54 -3.90
C TYR A 141 10.24 0.79 -3.04
N LEU A 142 10.11 -0.53 -2.91
CA LEU A 142 11.03 -1.33 -2.11
C LEU A 142 12.38 -1.50 -2.80
N THR A 143 13.44 -1.35 -2.04
CA THR A 143 14.79 -1.82 -2.39
C THR A 143 14.88 -3.34 -2.20
N ASP A 144 16.00 -3.95 -2.56
CA ASP A 144 16.22 -5.38 -2.29
C ASP A 144 16.21 -5.66 -0.76
N ALA A 145 16.77 -4.76 0.06
CA ALA A 145 16.68 -4.85 1.52
C ALA A 145 15.22 -4.75 2.02
N GLY A 146 14.41 -3.88 1.41
CA GLY A 146 12.98 -3.78 1.69
C GLY A 146 12.21 -5.05 1.35
N PHE A 147 12.53 -5.73 0.23
CA PHE A 147 11.93 -7.03 -0.12
C PHE A 147 12.34 -8.13 0.86
N GLU A 148 13.60 -8.18 1.27
CA GLU A 148 14.09 -9.13 2.28
C GLU A 148 13.35 -8.95 3.61
N LYS A 149 13.22 -7.71 4.06
CA LYS A 149 12.50 -7.36 5.29
C LYS A 149 11.01 -7.70 5.19
N LEU A 150 10.36 -7.33 4.10
CA LEU A 150 8.95 -7.64 3.84
C LEU A 150 8.71 -9.16 3.85
N SER A 151 9.57 -9.93 3.20
CA SER A 151 9.50 -11.40 3.21
C SER A 151 9.59 -11.96 4.63
N ALA A 152 10.51 -11.46 5.45
CA ALA A 152 10.65 -11.87 6.84
C ALA A 152 9.38 -11.56 7.67
N ILE A 153 8.75 -10.39 7.44
CA ILE A 153 7.49 -10.00 8.09
C ILE A 153 6.33 -10.89 7.63
N CYS A 154 6.27 -11.22 6.33
CA CYS A 154 5.20 -12.05 5.74
C CYS A 154 5.33 -13.54 6.06
N ARG A 155 6.45 -13.98 6.62
CA ARG A 155 6.71 -15.40 6.88
C ARG A 155 5.61 -16.03 7.74
N SER A 156 5.01 -17.12 7.22
CA SER A 156 3.92 -17.86 7.88
C SER A 156 2.66 -17.06 8.15
N LYS A 157 2.43 -15.97 7.39
CA LYS A 157 1.26 -15.10 7.52
C LYS A 157 0.52 -15.00 6.19
N SER A 158 -0.77 -14.69 6.26
CA SER A 158 -1.47 -14.23 5.06
C SER A 158 -1.00 -12.85 4.67
N PHE A 159 -0.84 -12.60 3.39
CA PHE A 159 -0.47 -11.28 2.91
C PHE A 159 -1.21 -10.90 1.63
N LEU A 160 -1.46 -9.62 1.48
CA LEU A 160 -2.04 -8.99 0.30
C LEU A 160 -1.18 -7.78 -0.09
N LEU A 161 -0.53 -7.89 -1.22
CA LEU A 161 0.31 -6.85 -1.80
C LEU A 161 -0.21 -6.50 -3.19
N ASP A 162 0.10 -5.32 -3.68
CA ASP A 162 -0.15 -4.98 -5.07
C ASP A 162 1.04 -4.29 -5.72
N ASP A 163 1.05 -4.29 -7.03
CA ASP A 163 2.00 -3.54 -7.83
C ASP A 163 1.37 -2.99 -9.12
N HIS A 164 2.15 -2.17 -9.83
CA HIS A 164 1.78 -1.68 -11.15
C HIS A 164 2.51 -2.51 -12.21
N PRO A 165 1.78 -3.28 -13.04
CA PRO A 165 2.39 -4.13 -14.04
C PRO A 165 3.14 -3.32 -15.09
N LYS A 166 4.34 -3.79 -15.45
CA LYS A 166 5.13 -3.27 -16.57
C LYS A 166 4.55 -3.77 -17.89
N GLU A 167 3.48 -3.16 -18.35
CA GLU A 167 2.90 -3.45 -19.65
C GLU A 167 3.13 -2.25 -20.58
N ALA A 168 3.48 -2.51 -21.83
CA ALA A 168 3.67 -1.48 -22.85
C ALA A 168 2.31 -0.93 -23.34
N THR A 169 1.57 -0.28 -22.47
CA THR A 169 0.34 0.42 -22.81
C THR A 169 0.61 1.91 -22.92
N LEU A 170 -0.14 2.60 -23.77
CA LEU A 170 -0.08 4.06 -23.88
C LEU A 170 -0.29 4.71 -22.50
N PHE A 171 -1.17 4.15 -21.69
CA PHE A 171 -1.45 4.56 -20.33
C PHE A 171 -0.21 4.48 -19.41
N ASN A 172 0.53 3.37 -19.44
CA ASN A 172 1.75 3.21 -18.64
C ASN A 172 2.86 4.15 -19.11
N GLY A 173 2.94 4.44 -20.42
CA GLY A 173 3.87 5.41 -20.97
C GLY A 173 3.57 6.83 -20.45
N LEU A 174 2.32 7.27 -20.50
CA LEU A 174 1.89 8.57 -19.97
C LEU A 174 2.10 8.66 -18.45
N HIS A 175 1.80 7.61 -17.73
CA HIS A 175 2.02 7.54 -16.29
C HIS A 175 3.50 7.62 -15.93
N PHE A 176 4.38 6.95 -16.69
CA PHE A 176 5.82 7.06 -16.51
C PHE A 176 6.34 8.49 -16.73
N VAL A 177 5.89 9.15 -17.83
CA VAL A 177 6.25 10.56 -18.11
C VAL A 177 5.76 11.47 -17.00
N TYR A 178 4.51 11.32 -16.56
CA TYR A 178 3.93 12.08 -15.45
C TYR A 178 4.76 11.96 -14.18
N ARG A 179 5.14 10.72 -13.80
CA ARG A 179 5.94 10.48 -12.60
C ARG A 179 7.32 11.11 -12.69
N LYS A 180 7.97 10.97 -13.85
CA LYS A 180 9.28 11.60 -14.09
C LYS A 180 9.19 13.14 -14.00
N ALA A 181 8.15 13.73 -14.56
CA ALA A 181 7.92 15.18 -14.50
C ALA A 181 7.62 15.68 -13.07
N LYS A 182 7.02 14.84 -12.22
CA LYS A 182 6.75 15.12 -10.80
C LYS A 182 7.91 14.79 -9.87
N GLY A 183 9.03 14.30 -10.39
CA GLY A 183 10.21 13.98 -9.58
C GLY A 183 10.01 12.81 -8.64
N TYR A 184 9.11 11.87 -8.98
CA TYR A 184 8.95 10.66 -8.16
C TYR A 184 10.28 9.94 -7.99
N PRO A 185 10.64 9.55 -6.77
CA PRO A 185 11.89 8.85 -6.52
C PRO A 185 11.84 7.45 -7.14
N PHE A 186 12.79 6.64 -6.82
CA PHE A 186 12.90 5.26 -7.22
C PHE A 186 11.53 4.57 -7.34
N TYR A 187 11.24 4.01 -8.51
CA TYR A 187 10.01 3.31 -8.81
C TYR A 187 10.29 2.14 -9.74
N ARG A 188 10.00 0.95 -9.29
CA ARG A 188 10.20 -0.29 -10.04
C ARG A 188 8.87 -0.75 -10.63
N MET A 189 8.87 -1.07 -11.90
CA MET A 189 7.76 -1.75 -12.56
C MET A 189 8.21 -3.16 -12.95
N PHE A 190 7.40 -4.14 -12.62
CA PHE A 190 7.73 -5.53 -12.86
C PHE A 190 6.84 -6.13 -13.95
N SER A 191 7.42 -6.91 -14.87
CA SER A 191 6.65 -7.93 -15.59
C SER A 191 6.19 -8.99 -14.59
N GLU A 192 5.20 -9.82 -14.96
CA GLU A 192 4.76 -10.89 -14.05
C GLU A 192 5.88 -11.90 -13.77
N ALA A 193 6.70 -12.21 -14.79
CA ALA A 193 7.85 -13.08 -14.61
C ALA A 193 8.88 -12.49 -13.64
N GLN A 194 9.22 -11.21 -13.81
CA GLN A 194 10.13 -10.51 -12.89
C GLN A 194 9.60 -10.46 -11.45
N LEU A 195 8.29 -10.23 -11.29
CA LEU A 195 7.68 -10.22 -9.97
C LEU A 195 7.76 -11.61 -9.31
N LYS A 196 7.43 -12.67 -10.04
CA LYS A 196 7.57 -14.06 -9.57
C LYS A 196 9.01 -14.39 -9.17
N GLU A 197 9.97 -13.97 -9.99
CA GLU A 197 11.40 -14.18 -9.73
C GLU A 197 11.84 -13.45 -8.44
N ILE A 198 11.47 -12.17 -8.28
CA ILE A 198 11.79 -11.39 -7.09
C ILE A 198 11.14 -12.00 -5.84
N MET A 199 9.86 -12.33 -5.90
CA MET A 199 9.17 -12.95 -4.79
C MET A 199 9.81 -14.27 -4.37
N ALA A 200 10.18 -15.14 -5.35
CA ALA A 200 10.87 -16.38 -5.09
C ALA A 200 12.28 -16.15 -4.51
N ARG A 201 13.05 -15.22 -5.09
CA ARG A 201 14.40 -14.85 -4.65
C ARG A 201 14.44 -14.43 -3.17
N PHE A 202 13.46 -13.67 -2.73
CA PHE A 202 13.38 -13.21 -1.34
C PHE A 202 12.62 -14.18 -0.42
N GLY A 203 12.23 -15.36 -0.92
CA GLY A 203 11.70 -16.44 -0.10
C GLY A 203 10.23 -16.31 0.29
N PHE A 204 9.43 -15.57 -0.49
CA PHE A 204 7.99 -15.62 -0.34
C PHE A 204 7.47 -17.01 -0.73
N ALA A 205 6.86 -17.69 0.23
CA ALA A 205 6.32 -19.02 0.01
C ALA A 205 4.84 -18.92 -0.40
N LYS A 206 4.41 -19.81 -1.32
CA LYS A 206 3.00 -20.03 -1.68
C LYS A 206 2.20 -18.75 -1.89
N PHE A 207 2.34 -18.13 -3.02
CA PHE A 207 1.57 -16.97 -3.43
C PHE A 207 0.91 -17.19 -4.79
N GLU A 208 -0.16 -16.49 -5.03
CA GLU A 208 -0.76 -16.34 -6.35
C GLU A 208 -0.75 -14.88 -6.79
N ILE A 209 -0.73 -14.70 -8.10
CA ILE A 209 -0.86 -13.37 -8.73
C ILE A 209 -2.22 -13.32 -9.41
N THR A 210 -3.06 -12.41 -8.97
CA THR A 210 -4.38 -12.17 -9.54
C THR A 210 -4.44 -10.83 -10.24
N ARG A 211 -5.25 -10.74 -11.31
CA ARG A 211 -5.44 -9.49 -12.07
C ARG A 211 -6.91 -9.11 -12.08
N LYS A 212 -7.17 -7.81 -11.93
CA LYS A 212 -8.49 -7.24 -12.08
C LYS A 212 -8.39 -5.92 -12.85
N GLY A 213 -8.64 -5.99 -14.15
CA GLY A 213 -8.34 -4.87 -15.06
C GLY A 213 -6.84 -4.51 -15.03
N PRO A 214 -6.49 -3.24 -14.80
CA PRO A 214 -5.09 -2.80 -14.70
C PRO A 214 -4.43 -3.13 -13.36
N LEU A 215 -5.19 -3.61 -12.37
CA LEU A 215 -4.70 -3.92 -11.04
C LEU A 215 -4.13 -5.34 -10.99
N ARG A 216 -3.00 -5.49 -10.32
CA ARG A 216 -2.35 -6.77 -10.07
C ARG A 216 -2.06 -6.93 -8.59
N PHE A 217 -2.59 -8.00 -8.02
CA PHE A 217 -2.40 -8.34 -6.61
C PHE A 217 -1.54 -9.59 -6.48
N VAL A 218 -0.75 -9.63 -5.42
CA VAL A 218 0.03 -10.79 -4.97
C VAL A 218 -0.48 -11.15 -3.60
N GLN A 219 -1.02 -12.34 -3.46
CA GLN A 219 -1.58 -12.79 -2.19
C GLN A 219 -1.09 -14.18 -1.82
N SER A 220 -1.02 -14.45 -0.53
CA SER A 220 -0.75 -15.80 -0.01
C SER A 220 -1.87 -16.76 -0.39
N VAL A 221 -1.53 -18.03 -0.58
CA VAL A 221 -2.46 -19.14 -0.88
C VAL A 221 -2.55 -20.06 0.33
#